data_5afba57d59ced328fbf1437c9fd2fffc
#
_entry.id   5afba57d59ced328fbf1437c9fd2fffc
#
_cell.length_a   1.000
_cell.length_b   1.000
_cell.length_c   1.000
_cell.angle_alpha   90.00
_cell.angle_beta   90.00
_cell.angle_gamma   90.00
#
_symmetry.space_group_name_H-M   'P 1'
#
loop_
_entity.id
_entity.type
_entity.pdbx_description
1 polymer ?
#
loop_
_entity_poly.entity_id
_entity_poly.type
_entity_poly.pdbx_seq_one_letter_code
_entity_poly.pdbx_strand_id
1 'polypeptide(L)'
;MNFSQLKKLLKYANQNAEAISQMPDVNLSKSTLFMDILRCYFKYHVYAIQYKKEKFWQLSPEQRKEAVKKYQEKNLKNEAWAKDYYENFRFLIKWTAYKFEATAKQQKRRIDAYRRRYDIGDNCFIGHDVIIERHHYLWGTLKIGNNCLIAKHVYIDYSGELIIHDNVDIANGVVIETHTHQLEEKSKDAVPSRLEICDNVKILTQAYIADTCHYIGRGARIGAGAYVRNNVPPYAIVIGNPAKIIGFTYSPEEMAVIEEKKYAENERTSLEEYANNYEKFFWNRLKEIKSFKKL
;
A
#
# COMPACT_ATOMS: atom_id res chain seq x y z
N MET A 1 -17.51 -9.04 16.83
CA MET A 1 -17.12 -10.46 16.68
C MET A 1 -18.03 -11.32 17.53
N ASN A 2 -18.65 -12.33 16.96
CA ASN A 2 -19.44 -13.29 17.74
C ASN A 2 -18.56 -14.48 18.19
N PHE A 3 -19.08 -15.29 19.14
CA PHE A 3 -18.35 -16.41 19.71
C PHE A 3 -17.90 -17.46 18.66
N SER A 4 -18.72 -17.66 17.62
CA SER A 4 -18.39 -18.57 16.50
C SER A 4 -17.17 -18.07 15.70
N GLN A 5 -17.07 -16.77 15.49
CA GLN A 5 -15.91 -16.16 14.81
C GLN A 5 -14.65 -16.25 15.66
N LEU A 6 -14.75 -16.04 16.98
CA LEU A 6 -13.64 -16.26 17.90
C LEU A 6 -13.17 -17.72 17.88
N LYS A 7 -14.10 -18.69 17.96
CA LYS A 7 -13.77 -20.12 17.91
C LYS A 7 -13.04 -20.50 16.62
N LYS A 8 -13.48 -19.96 15.47
CA LYS A 8 -12.80 -20.17 14.17
C LYS A 8 -11.40 -19.58 14.16
N LEU A 9 -11.23 -18.39 14.75
CA LEU A 9 -9.95 -17.71 14.82
C LEU A 9 -8.94 -18.46 15.70
N LEU A 10 -9.40 -18.90 16.88
CA LEU A 10 -8.58 -19.70 17.81
C LEU A 10 -8.21 -21.06 17.20
N LYS A 11 -9.14 -21.72 16.53
CA LYS A 11 -8.84 -22.96 15.79
C LYS A 11 -7.78 -22.74 14.72
N TYR A 12 -7.90 -21.66 13.98
CA TYR A 12 -6.95 -21.32 12.92
C TYR A 12 -5.56 -20.99 13.48
N ALA A 13 -5.48 -20.18 14.54
CA ALA A 13 -4.23 -19.84 15.22
C ALA A 13 -3.58 -21.12 15.80
N ASN A 14 -4.35 -22.03 16.36
CA ASN A 14 -3.85 -23.28 16.90
C ASN A 14 -3.31 -24.22 15.82
N GLN A 15 -3.98 -24.31 14.66
CA GLN A 15 -3.55 -25.15 13.53
C GLN A 15 -2.26 -24.64 12.86
N ASN A 16 -1.96 -23.35 13.01
CA ASN A 16 -0.78 -22.72 12.39
C ASN A 16 0.25 -22.24 13.42
N ALA A 17 0.07 -22.62 14.71
CA ALA A 17 0.93 -22.16 15.79
C ALA A 17 2.38 -22.56 15.60
N GLU A 18 2.64 -23.73 15.04
CA GLU A 18 3.98 -24.24 14.79
C GLU A 18 4.69 -23.43 13.69
N ALA A 19 3.97 -23.17 12.58
CA ALA A 19 4.48 -22.30 11.51
C ALA A 19 4.70 -20.85 11.99
N ILE A 20 3.81 -20.34 12.86
CA ILE A 20 3.92 -19.00 13.43
C ILE A 20 5.10 -18.90 14.41
N SER A 21 5.37 -19.94 15.19
CA SER A 21 6.46 -19.97 16.18
C SER A 21 7.86 -20.06 15.54
N GLN A 22 7.94 -20.54 14.30
CA GLN A 22 9.20 -20.69 13.55
C GLN A 22 9.58 -19.44 12.73
N MET A 23 8.81 -18.36 12.83
CA MET A 23 9.09 -17.12 12.09
C MET A 23 10.21 -16.33 12.76
N PRO A 24 11.32 -16.06 12.08
CA PRO A 24 12.49 -15.42 12.71
C PRO A 24 12.23 -13.97 13.16
N ASP A 25 11.23 -13.29 12.57
CA ASP A 25 10.97 -11.89 12.84
C ASP A 25 9.74 -11.65 13.71
N VAL A 26 9.07 -12.72 14.14
CA VAL A 26 7.85 -12.62 14.93
C VAL A 26 8.08 -13.34 16.25
N ASN A 27 8.42 -12.59 17.28
CA ASN A 27 8.58 -13.09 18.65
C ASN A 27 7.22 -13.42 19.28
N LEU A 28 6.37 -14.12 18.54
CA LEU A 28 5.00 -14.52 18.92
C LEU A 28 5.01 -15.99 19.30
N SER A 29 5.15 -16.23 20.60
CA SER A 29 4.85 -17.55 21.14
C SER A 29 3.36 -17.87 20.94
N LYS A 30 3.00 -19.14 20.89
CA LYS A 30 1.60 -19.60 20.82
C LYS A 30 0.73 -18.96 21.91
N SER A 31 1.28 -18.75 23.11
CA SER A 31 0.62 -18.11 24.24
C SER A 31 0.38 -16.62 24.02
N THR A 32 1.34 -15.91 23.41
CA THR A 32 1.24 -14.47 23.13
C THR A 32 0.16 -14.21 22.07
N LEU A 33 0.16 -15.00 20.99
CA LEU A 33 -0.88 -14.90 19.96
C LEU A 33 -2.27 -15.18 20.53
N PHE A 34 -2.40 -16.19 21.37
CA PHE A 34 -3.66 -16.52 22.05
C PHE A 34 -4.12 -15.37 22.96
N MET A 35 -3.22 -14.78 23.74
CA MET A 35 -3.53 -13.66 24.62
C MET A 35 -3.92 -12.39 23.84
N ASP A 36 -3.29 -12.13 22.71
CA ASP A 36 -3.65 -10.98 21.86
C ASP A 36 -5.02 -11.16 21.22
N ILE A 37 -5.37 -12.37 20.77
CA ILE A 37 -6.70 -12.70 20.29
C ILE A 37 -7.75 -12.50 21.40
N LEU A 38 -7.46 -12.96 22.62
CA LEU A 38 -8.35 -12.75 23.76
C LEU A 38 -8.49 -11.28 24.13
N ARG A 39 -7.39 -10.50 24.16
CA ARG A 39 -7.42 -9.05 24.43
C ARG A 39 -8.29 -8.31 23.43
N CYS A 40 -8.16 -8.60 22.14
CA CYS A 40 -9.01 -8.02 21.10
C CYS A 40 -10.47 -8.41 21.28
N TYR A 41 -10.76 -9.68 21.62
CA TYR A 41 -12.11 -10.16 21.89
C TYR A 41 -12.72 -9.47 23.11
N PHE A 42 -12.01 -9.43 24.24
CA PHE A 42 -12.51 -8.81 25.47
C PHE A 42 -12.69 -7.29 25.31
N LYS A 43 -11.77 -6.62 24.63
CA LYS A 43 -11.90 -5.18 24.36
C LYS A 43 -13.16 -4.88 23.57
N TYR A 44 -13.42 -5.63 22.51
CA TYR A 44 -14.63 -5.49 21.72
C TYR A 44 -15.91 -5.81 22.53
N HIS A 45 -15.87 -6.87 23.35
CA HIS A 45 -17.02 -7.26 24.19
C HIS A 45 -17.27 -6.34 25.37
N VAL A 46 -16.23 -5.79 25.98
CA VAL A 46 -16.35 -4.79 27.04
C VAL A 46 -17.08 -3.56 26.53
N TYR A 47 -16.78 -3.08 25.33
CA TYR A 47 -17.54 -1.99 24.71
C TYR A 47 -19.01 -2.36 24.48
N ALA A 48 -19.28 -3.52 23.94
CA ALA A 48 -20.65 -3.98 23.71
C ALA A 48 -21.44 -4.21 25.01
N ILE A 49 -20.75 -4.64 26.08
CA ILE A 49 -21.34 -4.85 27.42
C ILE A 49 -21.55 -3.53 28.16
N GLN A 50 -20.66 -2.57 28.09
CA GLN A 50 -20.85 -1.23 28.64
C GLN A 50 -22.05 -0.52 28.00
N TYR A 51 -22.19 -0.64 26.67
CA TYR A 51 -23.35 -0.11 25.97
C TYR A 51 -24.68 -0.74 26.43
N LYS A 52 -24.70 -2.03 26.74
CA LYS A 52 -25.90 -2.73 27.24
C LYS A 52 -26.19 -2.44 28.73
N LYS A 53 -25.19 -2.10 29.55
CA LYS A 53 -25.31 -1.87 31.00
C LYS A 53 -25.79 -0.48 31.39
N GLU A 54 -25.58 0.52 30.54
CA GLU A 54 -26.12 1.86 30.80
C GLU A 54 -27.63 1.85 30.49
N LYS A 55 -28.49 1.45 31.41
CA LYS A 55 -29.95 1.58 31.47
C LYS A 55 -30.66 2.17 30.21
N PHE A 56 -30.09 1.91 29.03
CA PHE A 56 -30.48 2.48 27.72
C PHE A 56 -31.98 2.26 27.44
N TRP A 57 -32.49 1.10 27.85
CA TRP A 57 -33.88 0.72 27.62
C TRP A 57 -34.86 1.45 28.54
N GLN A 58 -34.36 2.11 29.58
CA GLN A 58 -35.20 2.91 30.49
C GLN A 58 -35.35 4.37 30.04
N LEU A 59 -34.62 4.76 28.99
CA LEU A 59 -34.66 6.12 28.41
C LEU A 59 -35.87 6.27 27.46
N SER A 60 -36.42 7.52 27.35
CA SER A 60 -37.40 7.83 26.32
C SER A 60 -36.82 7.66 24.90
N PRO A 61 -37.65 7.52 23.86
CA PRO A 61 -37.16 7.41 22.48
C PRO A 61 -36.23 8.54 22.04
N GLU A 62 -36.51 9.77 22.50
CA GLU A 62 -35.68 10.95 22.20
C GLU A 62 -34.34 10.88 22.93
N GLN A 63 -34.37 10.52 24.22
CA GLN A 63 -33.17 10.34 25.04
C GLN A 63 -32.29 9.18 24.49
N ARG A 64 -32.89 8.12 23.96
CA ARG A 64 -32.15 7.04 23.31
C ARG A 64 -31.43 7.53 22.06
N LYS A 65 -32.09 8.34 21.22
CA LYS A 65 -31.46 8.93 20.03
C LYS A 65 -30.27 9.82 20.41
N GLU A 66 -30.44 10.64 21.45
CA GLU A 66 -29.39 11.52 21.91
C GLU A 66 -28.23 10.75 22.58
N ALA A 67 -28.54 9.72 23.38
CA ALA A 67 -27.54 8.85 23.99
C ALA A 67 -26.75 8.07 22.92
N VAL A 68 -27.41 7.58 21.85
CA VAL A 68 -26.75 6.94 20.70
C VAL A 68 -25.85 7.94 20.00
N LYS A 69 -26.32 9.17 19.76
CA LYS A 69 -25.52 10.20 19.10
C LYS A 69 -24.29 10.56 19.92
N LYS A 70 -24.44 10.83 21.23
CA LYS A 70 -23.31 11.12 22.15
C LYS A 70 -22.34 9.93 22.26
N TYR A 71 -22.86 8.73 22.29
CA TYR A 71 -22.04 7.51 22.32
C TYR A 71 -21.27 7.32 21.01
N GLN A 72 -21.91 7.53 19.87
CA GLN A 72 -21.27 7.49 18.55
C GLN A 72 -20.18 8.57 18.44
N GLU A 73 -20.48 9.79 18.82
CA GLU A 73 -19.50 10.91 18.79
C GLU A 73 -18.29 10.63 19.71
N LYS A 74 -18.54 10.10 20.92
CA LYS A 74 -17.49 9.78 21.90
C LYS A 74 -16.66 8.55 21.54
N ASN A 75 -17.27 7.56 20.92
CA ASN A 75 -16.67 6.25 20.69
C ASN A 75 -16.46 5.93 19.20
N LEU A 76 -16.88 6.79 18.28
CA LEU A 76 -16.75 6.58 16.84
C LEU A 76 -15.29 6.29 16.47
N LYS A 77 -14.35 7.01 17.06
CA LYS A 77 -12.91 6.75 16.92
C LYS A 77 -12.50 5.40 17.51
N ASN A 78 -13.08 4.99 18.61
CA ASN A 78 -12.71 3.76 19.32
C ASN A 78 -13.35 2.53 18.70
N GLU A 79 -14.60 2.63 18.20
CA GLU A 79 -15.26 1.50 17.51
C GLU A 79 -14.69 1.28 16.10
N ALA A 80 -14.46 2.34 15.36
CA ALA A 80 -13.80 2.25 14.04
C ALA A 80 -12.38 1.70 14.20
N TRP A 81 -11.62 2.19 15.19
CA TRP A 81 -10.29 1.68 15.49
C TRP A 81 -10.30 0.20 15.96
N ALA A 82 -11.23 -0.17 16.83
CA ALA A 82 -11.33 -1.56 17.30
C ALA A 82 -11.75 -2.50 16.16
N LYS A 83 -12.63 -2.06 15.27
CA LYS A 83 -13.05 -2.82 14.09
C LYS A 83 -11.89 -2.96 13.11
N ASP A 84 -11.20 -1.86 12.80
CA ASP A 84 -10.03 -1.85 11.93
C ASP A 84 -8.88 -2.68 12.52
N TYR A 85 -8.59 -2.52 13.81
CA TYR A 85 -7.58 -3.32 14.49
C TYR A 85 -7.91 -4.81 14.46
N TYR A 86 -9.17 -5.17 14.70
CA TYR A 86 -9.62 -6.56 14.65
C TYR A 86 -9.54 -7.14 13.24
N GLU A 87 -9.97 -6.39 12.23
CA GLU A 87 -9.88 -6.82 10.84
C GLU A 87 -8.43 -6.93 10.37
N ASN A 88 -7.59 -5.99 10.76
CA ASN A 88 -6.14 -6.03 10.51
C ASN A 88 -5.48 -7.21 11.22
N PHE A 89 -5.85 -7.47 12.47
CA PHE A 89 -5.33 -8.59 13.23
C PHE A 89 -5.78 -9.94 12.66
N ARG A 90 -7.04 -10.05 12.26
CA ARG A 90 -7.57 -11.23 11.56
C ARG A 90 -6.87 -11.46 10.22
N PHE A 91 -6.58 -10.39 9.51
CA PHE A 91 -5.82 -10.42 8.28
C PHE A 91 -4.36 -10.84 8.57
N LEU A 92 -3.72 -10.24 9.56
CA LEU A 92 -2.36 -10.57 9.98
C LEU A 92 -2.21 -12.05 10.36
N ILE A 93 -3.15 -12.61 11.13
CA ILE A 93 -3.12 -14.04 11.49
C ILE A 93 -3.25 -14.93 10.26
N LYS A 94 -4.18 -14.61 9.36
CA LYS A 94 -4.32 -15.36 8.11
C LYS A 94 -3.08 -15.27 7.25
N TRP A 95 -2.45 -14.12 7.26
CA TRP A 95 -1.30 -13.82 6.47
C TRP A 95 -0.01 -14.42 7.04
N THR A 96 0.22 -14.31 8.36
CA THR A 96 1.38 -14.92 9.01
C THR A 96 1.39 -16.44 8.87
N ALA A 97 0.23 -17.08 8.88
CA ALA A 97 0.13 -18.53 8.63
C ALA A 97 0.61 -18.94 7.22
N TYR A 98 0.75 -17.98 6.29
CA TYR A 98 1.19 -18.21 4.92
C TYR A 98 2.52 -17.53 4.59
N LYS A 99 3.25 -17.08 5.60
CA LYS A 99 4.52 -16.38 5.44
C LYS A 99 5.62 -17.24 4.82
N PHE A 100 5.58 -18.55 5.04
CA PHE A 100 6.54 -19.46 4.43
C PHE A 100 6.20 -19.73 2.97
N GLU A 101 7.15 -19.46 2.09
CA GLU A 101 7.05 -19.53 0.63
C GLU A 101 6.97 -20.98 0.10
N ALA A 102 6.44 -21.91 0.86
CA ALA A 102 6.67 -23.29 0.53
C ALA A 102 5.85 -23.81 -0.66
N THR A 103 4.66 -23.29 -0.93
CA THR A 103 3.81 -23.88 -1.99
C THR A 103 2.99 -22.86 -2.77
N ALA A 104 2.72 -23.16 -4.06
CA ALA A 104 1.80 -22.38 -4.90
C ALA A 104 0.41 -22.19 -4.26
N LYS A 105 -0.05 -23.19 -3.50
CA LYS A 105 -1.30 -23.12 -2.74
C LYS A 105 -1.27 -22.06 -1.64
N GLN A 106 -0.16 -21.88 -0.97
CA GLN A 106 0.00 -20.87 0.07
C GLN A 106 0.08 -19.46 -0.52
N GLN A 107 0.79 -19.29 -1.62
CA GLN A 107 0.84 -18.03 -2.37
C GLN A 107 -0.55 -17.63 -2.85
N LYS A 108 -1.29 -18.58 -3.46
CA LYS A 108 -2.68 -18.33 -3.88
C LYS A 108 -3.56 -17.89 -2.72
N ARG A 109 -3.49 -18.55 -1.56
CA ARG A 109 -4.27 -18.16 -0.38
C ARG A 109 -3.91 -16.78 0.17
N ARG A 110 -2.66 -16.37 0.05
CA ARG A 110 -2.20 -15.03 0.42
C ARG A 110 -2.83 -14.00 -0.49
N ILE A 111 -2.70 -14.14 -1.80
CA ILE A 111 -3.29 -13.19 -2.75
C ILE A 111 -4.82 -13.14 -2.64
N ASP A 112 -5.49 -14.27 -2.41
CA ASP A 112 -6.94 -14.30 -2.17
C ASP A 112 -7.33 -13.52 -0.91
N ALA A 113 -6.48 -13.48 0.13
CA ALA A 113 -6.71 -12.70 1.33
C ALA A 113 -6.60 -11.19 1.06
N TYR A 114 -5.64 -10.76 0.26
CA TYR A 114 -5.50 -9.37 -0.16
C TYR A 114 -6.64 -8.94 -1.08
N ARG A 115 -7.03 -9.75 -2.06
CA ARG A 115 -8.14 -9.49 -2.98
C ARG A 115 -9.50 -9.32 -2.30
N ARG A 116 -9.70 -9.91 -1.15
CA ARG A 116 -10.94 -9.69 -0.38
C ARG A 116 -11.03 -8.31 0.25
N ARG A 117 -9.93 -7.60 0.31
CA ARG A 117 -9.83 -6.31 0.98
C ARG A 117 -9.56 -5.17 0.00
N TYR A 118 -8.82 -5.44 -1.06
CA TYR A 118 -8.35 -4.46 -2.03
C TYR A 118 -8.71 -4.89 -3.45
N ASP A 119 -8.86 -3.92 -4.34
CA ASP A 119 -9.05 -4.16 -5.77
C ASP A 119 -7.70 -4.55 -6.40
N ILE A 120 -7.49 -5.84 -6.60
CA ILE A 120 -6.24 -6.41 -7.13
C ILE A 120 -6.54 -7.33 -8.29
N GLY A 121 -5.95 -7.04 -9.42
CA GLY A 121 -6.08 -7.79 -10.66
C GLY A 121 -5.49 -9.21 -10.63
N ASP A 122 -5.50 -9.88 -11.76
CA ASP A 122 -5.07 -11.25 -11.90
C ASP A 122 -3.56 -11.41 -11.99
N ASN A 123 -3.06 -12.63 -11.71
CA ASN A 123 -1.66 -13.02 -11.76
C ASN A 123 -0.69 -12.16 -10.94
N CYS A 124 -1.18 -11.50 -9.88
CA CYS A 124 -0.34 -10.70 -9.01
C CYS A 124 0.37 -11.58 -7.97
N PHE A 125 1.59 -11.18 -7.62
CA PHE A 125 2.33 -11.71 -6.49
C PHE A 125 2.47 -10.64 -5.41
N ILE A 126 2.13 -10.99 -4.16
CA ILE A 126 2.38 -10.14 -3.00
C ILE A 126 3.25 -10.91 -2.01
N GLY A 127 4.43 -10.38 -1.73
CA GLY A 127 5.41 -10.93 -0.82
C GLY A 127 4.94 -10.97 0.63
N HIS A 128 5.77 -11.50 1.50
CA HIS A 128 5.50 -11.42 2.94
C HIS A 128 5.91 -10.04 3.51
N ASP A 129 5.36 -9.68 4.66
CA ASP A 129 5.60 -8.42 5.36
C ASP A 129 5.31 -7.16 4.51
N VAL A 130 4.40 -7.28 3.55
CA VAL A 130 3.84 -6.14 2.84
C VAL A 130 2.79 -5.47 3.72
N ILE A 131 2.97 -4.19 3.98
CA ILE A 131 2.01 -3.37 4.73
C ILE A 131 1.24 -2.52 3.73
N ILE A 132 -0.08 -2.65 3.73
CA ILE A 132 -0.99 -1.82 2.95
C ILE A 132 -1.94 -1.18 3.93
N GLU A 133 -1.82 0.12 4.12
CA GLU A 133 -2.64 0.85 5.08
C GLU A 133 -3.02 2.25 4.59
N ARG A 134 -3.91 2.89 5.30
CA ARG A 134 -4.30 4.29 5.11
C ARG A 134 -4.39 4.99 6.45
N HIS A 135 -4.18 6.27 6.45
CA HIS A 135 -4.44 7.10 7.62
C HIS A 135 -5.93 7.02 7.98
N HIS A 136 -6.24 6.76 9.24
CA HIS A 136 -7.59 6.41 9.69
C HIS A 136 -8.67 7.49 9.48
N TYR A 137 -8.27 8.72 9.18
CA TYR A 137 -9.20 9.81 8.86
C TYR A 137 -9.38 10.04 7.35
N LEU A 138 -8.60 9.35 6.50
CA LEU A 138 -8.65 9.50 5.05
C LEU A 138 -9.34 8.30 4.39
N TRP A 139 -10.06 8.58 3.32
CA TRP A 139 -10.84 7.59 2.57
C TRP A 139 -10.22 7.36 1.19
N GLY A 140 -8.94 7.04 1.19
CA GLY A 140 -8.24 6.74 -0.03
C GLY A 140 -8.71 5.46 -0.72
N THR A 141 -8.36 5.34 -1.98
CA THR A 141 -8.65 4.18 -2.82
C THR A 141 -7.38 3.54 -3.33
N LEU A 142 -7.36 2.21 -3.40
CA LEU A 142 -6.26 1.43 -3.95
C LEU A 142 -6.78 0.52 -5.05
N LYS A 143 -6.17 0.65 -6.23
CA LYS A 143 -6.35 -0.29 -7.35
C LYS A 143 -4.99 -0.80 -7.80
N ILE A 144 -4.87 -2.11 -7.98
CA ILE A 144 -3.68 -2.77 -8.50
C ILE A 144 -4.11 -3.59 -9.72
N GLY A 145 -3.49 -3.35 -10.85
CA GLY A 145 -3.75 -4.04 -12.11
C GLY A 145 -3.29 -5.50 -12.12
N ASN A 146 -3.17 -6.05 -13.31
CA ASN A 146 -2.81 -7.44 -13.53
C ASN A 146 -1.29 -7.64 -13.59
N ASN A 147 -0.84 -8.87 -13.35
CA ASN A 147 0.56 -9.30 -13.47
C ASN A 147 1.55 -8.46 -12.65
N CYS A 148 1.11 -7.88 -11.55
CA CYS A 148 1.97 -7.06 -10.70
C CYS A 148 2.74 -7.91 -9.68
N LEU A 149 3.99 -7.52 -9.43
CA LEU A 149 4.81 -8.09 -8.40
C LEU A 149 5.07 -7.06 -7.30
N ILE A 150 4.58 -7.33 -6.09
CA ILE A 150 4.88 -6.55 -4.88
C ILE A 150 5.74 -7.44 -3.98
N ALA A 151 7.02 -7.12 -3.86
CA ALA A 151 7.99 -7.94 -3.15
C ALA A 151 7.88 -7.78 -1.62
N LYS A 152 8.86 -8.28 -0.89
CA LYS A 152 8.87 -8.33 0.59
C LYS A 152 9.09 -6.96 1.20
N HIS A 153 8.52 -6.72 2.39
CA HIS A 153 8.73 -5.52 3.20
C HIS A 153 8.34 -4.20 2.50
N VAL A 154 7.47 -4.27 1.49
CA VAL A 154 6.93 -3.07 0.83
C VAL A 154 5.89 -2.43 1.74
N TYR A 155 5.98 -1.10 1.87
CA TYR A 155 4.99 -0.28 2.54
C TYR A 155 4.20 0.51 1.51
N ILE A 156 2.90 0.40 1.54
CA ILE A 156 1.97 1.12 0.65
C ILE A 156 0.96 1.87 1.52
N ASP A 157 1.09 3.18 1.54
CA ASP A 157 0.03 4.06 2.03
C ASP A 157 -0.90 4.44 0.87
N TYR A 158 -2.20 4.18 1.07
CA TYR A 158 -3.26 4.57 0.14
C TYR A 158 -4.26 5.54 0.78
N SER A 159 -3.76 6.45 1.60
CA SER A 159 -4.58 7.49 2.23
C SER A 159 -5.22 8.44 1.23
N GLY A 160 -4.56 8.64 0.09
CA GLY A 160 -5.12 9.25 -1.11
C GLY A 160 -5.56 8.22 -2.14
N GLU A 161 -5.60 8.62 -3.40
CA GLU A 161 -5.88 7.71 -4.51
C GLU A 161 -4.58 7.10 -5.03
N LEU A 162 -4.46 5.77 -4.99
CA LEU A 162 -3.33 5.04 -5.56
C LEU A 162 -3.81 4.07 -6.63
N ILE A 163 -3.36 4.30 -7.86
CA ILE A 163 -3.61 3.44 -9.01
C ILE A 163 -2.28 2.85 -9.48
N ILE A 164 -2.19 1.55 -9.46
CA ILE A 164 -1.08 0.78 -10.01
C ILE A 164 -1.64 0.00 -11.20
N HIS A 165 -1.12 0.26 -12.40
CA HIS A 165 -1.54 -0.40 -13.61
C HIS A 165 -0.92 -1.79 -13.78
N ASP A 166 -0.96 -2.34 -14.98
CA ASP A 166 -0.55 -3.71 -15.26
C ASP A 166 0.99 -3.87 -15.35
N ASN A 167 1.48 -5.07 -15.04
CA ASN A 167 2.89 -5.45 -15.18
C ASN A 167 3.87 -4.57 -14.39
N VAL A 168 3.47 -4.08 -13.22
CA VAL A 168 4.30 -3.26 -12.35
C VAL A 168 5.08 -4.15 -11.38
N ASP A 169 6.40 -3.93 -11.31
CA ASP A 169 7.30 -4.61 -10.37
C ASP A 169 7.71 -3.64 -9.26
N ILE A 170 7.36 -3.95 -8.01
CA ILE A 170 7.75 -3.22 -6.81
C ILE A 170 8.67 -4.12 -5.98
N ALA A 171 9.95 -3.77 -5.93
CA ALA A 171 10.97 -4.57 -5.26
C ALA A 171 10.95 -4.43 -3.73
N ASN A 172 11.82 -5.17 -3.06
CA ASN A 172 11.85 -5.25 -1.60
C ASN A 172 12.04 -3.89 -0.92
N GLY A 173 11.28 -3.64 0.13
CA GLY A 173 11.44 -2.48 1.01
C GLY A 173 11.11 -1.13 0.37
N VAL A 174 10.40 -1.12 -0.75
CA VAL A 174 9.88 0.12 -1.36
C VAL A 174 8.83 0.72 -0.45
N VAL A 175 8.86 2.06 -0.34
CA VAL A 175 7.86 2.85 0.38
C VAL A 175 7.11 3.72 -0.61
N ILE A 176 5.79 3.70 -0.55
CA ILE A 176 4.89 4.55 -1.34
C ILE A 176 3.99 5.30 -0.38
N GLU A 177 4.00 6.63 -0.47
CA GLU A 177 3.15 7.51 0.34
C GLU A 177 2.21 8.34 -0.53
N THR A 178 0.95 8.42 -0.12
CA THR A 178 -0.11 9.20 -0.78
C THR A 178 -0.79 10.18 0.17
N HIS A 179 -0.13 10.58 1.23
CA HIS A 179 -0.56 11.70 2.07
C HIS A 179 0.62 12.44 2.68
N THR A 180 0.35 13.67 3.08
CA THR A 180 1.23 14.49 3.92
C THR A 180 0.44 15.10 5.07
N HIS A 181 1.10 15.90 5.90
CA HIS A 181 0.45 16.65 6.97
C HIS A 181 0.64 18.14 6.74
N GLN A 182 -0.39 18.93 7.06
CA GLN A 182 -0.28 20.39 7.02
C GLN A 182 0.76 20.87 8.03
N LEU A 183 1.63 21.79 7.58
CA LEU A 183 2.68 22.37 8.42
C LEU A 183 2.18 23.56 9.24
N GLU A 184 0.95 24.01 9.02
CA GLU A 184 0.39 25.16 9.71
C GLU A 184 0.01 24.84 11.16
N GLU A 185 0.27 25.79 12.05
CA GLU A 185 0.50 25.72 13.50
C GLU A 185 -0.44 24.89 14.37
N LYS A 186 -1.61 24.48 13.93
CA LYS A 186 -2.58 23.79 14.81
C LYS A 186 -3.30 22.61 14.15
N SER A 187 -3.13 22.39 12.85
CA SER A 187 -3.80 21.32 12.15
C SER A 187 -2.84 20.14 11.97
N LYS A 188 -3.19 19.02 12.59
CA LYS A 188 -2.57 17.72 12.30
C LYS A 188 -3.32 16.99 11.18
N ASP A 189 -4.04 17.74 10.36
CA ASP A 189 -4.88 17.15 9.32
C ASP A 189 -3.99 16.57 8.23
N ALA A 190 -4.23 15.32 7.93
CA ALA A 190 -3.58 14.66 6.83
C ALA A 190 -4.20 15.15 5.50
N VAL A 191 -3.34 15.48 4.54
CA VAL A 191 -3.72 15.93 3.21
C VAL A 191 -3.46 14.79 2.24
N PRO A 192 -4.51 14.21 1.63
CA PRO A 192 -4.35 13.13 0.67
C PRO A 192 -3.78 13.65 -0.65
N SER A 193 -3.00 12.81 -1.33
CA SER A 193 -2.51 13.04 -2.68
C SER A 193 -2.90 11.87 -3.60
N ARG A 194 -2.83 12.10 -4.91
CA ARG A 194 -3.04 11.05 -5.90
C ARG A 194 -1.68 10.59 -6.44
N LEU A 195 -1.51 9.28 -6.60
CA LEU A 195 -0.40 8.69 -7.33
C LEU A 195 -0.92 7.68 -8.35
N GLU A 196 -0.47 7.83 -9.57
CA GLU A 196 -0.70 6.88 -10.67
C GLU A 196 0.63 6.28 -11.13
N ILE A 197 0.75 4.95 -11.06
CA ILE A 197 1.90 4.18 -11.53
C ILE A 197 1.47 3.41 -12.77
N CYS A 198 1.95 3.83 -13.94
CA CYS A 198 1.54 3.28 -15.22
C CYS A 198 2.13 1.88 -15.48
N ASP A 199 1.73 1.28 -16.60
CA ASP A 199 2.13 -0.06 -16.99
C ASP A 199 3.66 -0.23 -17.12
N ASN A 200 4.11 -1.45 -16.83
CA ASN A 200 5.50 -1.88 -17.03
C ASN A 200 6.54 -1.09 -16.22
N VAL A 201 6.13 -0.35 -15.19
CA VAL A 201 7.03 0.36 -14.28
C VAL A 201 7.79 -0.63 -13.41
N LYS A 202 9.07 -0.33 -13.17
CA LYS A 202 9.91 -1.08 -12.22
C LYS A 202 10.45 -0.15 -11.15
N ILE A 203 10.08 -0.43 -9.89
CA ILE A 203 10.56 0.30 -8.73
C ILE A 203 11.50 -0.63 -7.96
N LEU A 204 12.79 -0.27 -7.95
CA LEU A 204 13.82 -1.12 -7.36
C LEU A 204 13.92 -0.97 -5.84
N THR A 205 14.66 -1.88 -5.24
CA THR A 205 14.79 -2.07 -3.78
C THR A 205 15.00 -0.77 -3.02
N GLN A 206 14.22 -0.59 -1.93
CA GLN A 206 14.33 0.54 -1.00
C GLN A 206 14.14 1.94 -1.63
N ALA A 207 13.52 2.02 -2.81
CA ALA A 207 13.09 3.31 -3.33
C ALA A 207 11.93 3.86 -2.50
N TYR A 208 11.87 5.19 -2.40
CA TYR A 208 10.83 5.92 -1.70
C TYR A 208 10.10 6.82 -2.70
N ILE A 209 8.79 6.64 -2.81
CA ILE A 209 7.91 7.47 -3.64
C ILE A 209 7.13 8.39 -2.69
N ALA A 210 7.47 9.67 -2.73
CA ALA A 210 6.88 10.67 -1.87
C ALA A 210 5.49 11.09 -2.34
N ASP A 211 4.69 11.62 -1.43
CA ASP A 211 3.35 12.17 -1.64
C ASP A 211 3.27 13.26 -2.72
N THR A 212 4.39 13.93 -2.98
CA THR A 212 4.54 14.96 -4.03
C THR A 212 4.76 14.39 -5.44
N CYS A 213 4.98 13.09 -5.58
CA CYS A 213 5.00 12.40 -6.86
C CYS A 213 3.57 11.93 -7.20
N HIS A 214 3.00 12.46 -8.26
CA HIS A 214 1.62 12.15 -8.66
C HIS A 214 1.52 11.20 -9.85
N TYR A 215 2.64 10.99 -10.55
CA TYR A 215 2.65 10.20 -11.77
C TYR A 215 4.01 9.53 -12.01
N ILE A 216 3.99 8.24 -12.29
CA ILE A 216 5.15 7.48 -12.77
C ILE A 216 4.78 6.86 -14.12
N GLY A 217 5.36 7.40 -15.18
CA GLY A 217 5.04 7.08 -16.56
C GLY A 217 5.39 5.64 -16.94
N ARG A 218 4.72 5.16 -17.94
CA ARG A 218 4.82 3.82 -18.51
C ARG A 218 6.28 3.42 -18.77
N GLY A 219 6.65 2.21 -18.34
CA GLY A 219 7.98 1.65 -18.55
C GLY A 219 9.11 2.37 -17.81
N ALA A 220 8.81 3.32 -16.92
CA ALA A 220 9.82 4.00 -16.12
C ALA A 220 10.55 3.02 -15.19
N ARG A 221 11.81 3.34 -14.88
CA ARG A 221 12.66 2.57 -13.98
C ARG A 221 13.15 3.44 -12.84
N ILE A 222 12.71 3.12 -11.64
CA ILE A 222 13.13 3.81 -10.42
C ILE A 222 14.26 3.01 -9.79
N GLY A 223 15.46 3.60 -9.70
CA GLY A 223 16.64 2.94 -9.16
C GLY A 223 16.55 2.64 -7.67
N ALA A 224 17.34 1.69 -7.23
CA ALA A 224 17.39 1.31 -5.81
C ALA A 224 17.78 2.51 -4.93
N GLY A 225 17.07 2.68 -3.79
CA GLY A 225 17.29 3.77 -2.85
C GLY A 225 16.96 5.17 -3.38
N ALA A 226 16.29 5.28 -4.52
CA ALA A 226 15.90 6.58 -5.09
C ALA A 226 14.79 7.23 -4.25
N TYR A 227 14.92 8.53 -3.96
CA TYR A 227 13.90 9.34 -3.33
C TYR A 227 13.17 10.20 -4.37
N VAL A 228 11.99 9.75 -4.79
CA VAL A 228 11.21 10.31 -5.90
C VAL A 228 10.18 11.30 -5.38
N ARG A 229 10.38 12.57 -5.70
CA ARG A 229 9.51 13.69 -5.28
C ARG A 229 8.71 14.30 -6.42
N ASN A 230 9.13 14.05 -7.66
CA ASN A 230 8.53 14.66 -8.84
C ASN A 230 7.98 13.57 -9.76
N ASN A 231 7.07 13.95 -10.62
CA ASN A 231 6.56 13.09 -11.67
C ASN A 231 7.68 12.55 -12.55
N VAL A 232 7.55 11.29 -12.92
CA VAL A 232 8.54 10.58 -13.73
C VAL A 232 7.97 10.37 -15.13
N PRO A 233 8.64 10.88 -16.19
CA PRO A 233 8.20 10.68 -17.56
C PRO A 233 8.20 9.20 -17.98
N PRO A 234 7.43 8.83 -19.00
CA PRO A 234 7.48 7.48 -19.57
C PRO A 234 8.89 7.06 -19.96
N TYR A 235 9.22 5.80 -19.70
CA TYR A 235 10.50 5.15 -20.01
C TYR A 235 11.75 5.81 -19.42
N ALA A 236 11.61 6.79 -18.54
CA ALA A 236 12.73 7.42 -17.84
C ALA A 236 13.40 6.46 -16.85
N ILE A 237 14.71 6.63 -16.72
CA ILE A 237 15.53 5.97 -15.70
C ILE A 237 15.89 7.01 -14.65
N VAL A 238 15.47 6.77 -13.41
CA VAL A 238 15.60 7.73 -12.30
C VAL A 238 16.37 7.10 -11.17
N ILE A 239 17.38 7.81 -10.65
CA ILE A 239 18.19 7.35 -9.51
C ILE A 239 18.54 8.50 -8.55
N GLY A 240 18.94 8.13 -7.34
CA GLY A 240 19.56 9.05 -6.36
C GLY A 240 18.58 9.63 -5.36
N ASN A 241 19.12 10.39 -4.40
CA ASN A 241 18.38 11.12 -3.36
C ASN A 241 18.93 12.56 -3.29
N PRO A 242 18.18 13.58 -3.76
CA PRO A 242 16.90 13.48 -4.47
C PRO A 242 17.05 12.83 -5.85
N ALA A 243 16.00 12.12 -6.29
CA ALA A 243 16.01 11.38 -7.54
C ALA A 243 16.10 12.31 -8.77
N LYS A 244 16.93 11.91 -9.73
CA LYS A 244 17.13 12.61 -10.99
C LYS A 244 17.03 11.65 -12.16
N ILE A 245 16.51 12.13 -13.29
CA ILE A 245 16.53 11.40 -14.54
C ILE A 245 17.98 11.27 -15.01
N ILE A 246 18.44 10.03 -15.23
CA ILE A 246 19.78 9.75 -15.74
C ILE A 246 19.77 9.22 -17.18
N GLY A 247 18.62 8.95 -17.74
CA GLY A 247 18.43 8.47 -19.09
C GLY A 247 17.02 8.01 -19.36
N PHE A 248 16.84 7.46 -20.54
CA PHE A 248 15.62 6.82 -20.99
C PHE A 248 15.95 5.42 -21.52
N THR A 249 15.00 4.50 -21.41
CA THR A 249 15.19 3.12 -21.86
C THR A 249 15.31 3.01 -23.39
N TYR A 250 14.64 3.91 -24.10
CA TYR A 250 14.51 3.89 -25.57
C TYR A 250 14.84 5.27 -26.17
N SER A 251 15.33 5.28 -27.42
CA SER A 251 15.31 6.52 -28.21
C SER A 251 13.87 6.88 -28.60
N PRO A 252 13.59 8.11 -29.04
CA PRO A 252 12.24 8.48 -29.51
C PRO A 252 11.71 7.56 -30.61
N GLU A 253 12.57 7.17 -31.56
CA GLU A 253 12.21 6.28 -32.65
C GLU A 253 11.88 4.85 -32.15
N GLU A 254 12.70 4.31 -31.26
CA GLU A 254 12.48 3.01 -30.64
C GLU A 254 11.19 3.00 -29.83
N MET A 255 10.93 4.09 -29.07
CA MET A 255 9.72 4.25 -28.28
C MET A 255 8.48 4.25 -29.16
N ALA A 256 8.50 4.99 -30.29
CA ALA A 256 7.37 5.03 -31.22
C ALA A 256 7.00 3.63 -31.76
N VAL A 257 8.01 2.84 -32.15
CA VAL A 257 7.81 1.46 -32.63
C VAL A 257 7.22 0.55 -31.55
N ILE A 258 7.69 0.71 -30.29
CA ILE A 258 7.20 -0.09 -29.16
C ILE A 258 5.77 0.26 -28.81
N GLU A 259 5.45 1.55 -28.77
CA GLU A 259 4.10 2.05 -28.48
C GLU A 259 3.12 1.60 -29.57
N GLU A 260 3.49 1.71 -30.85
CA GLU A 260 2.67 1.27 -31.95
C GLU A 260 2.35 -0.23 -31.90
N LYS A 261 3.30 -1.03 -31.49
CA LYS A 261 3.14 -2.48 -31.38
C LYS A 261 2.26 -2.90 -30.19
N LYS A 262 2.26 -2.13 -29.12
CA LYS A 262 1.67 -2.54 -27.83
C LYS A 262 0.36 -1.86 -27.49
N TYR A 263 0.12 -0.67 -27.99
CA TYR A 263 -0.98 0.18 -27.54
C TYR A 263 -1.81 0.74 -28.71
N ALA A 264 -3.11 0.91 -28.48
CA ALA A 264 -3.98 1.59 -29.41
C ALA A 264 -3.54 3.05 -29.59
N GLU A 265 -3.84 3.66 -30.72
CA GLU A 265 -3.35 5.01 -31.09
C GLU A 265 -3.64 6.06 -30.03
N ASN A 266 -4.86 6.04 -29.47
CA ASN A 266 -5.32 6.95 -28.43
C ASN A 266 -4.70 6.71 -27.03
N GLU A 267 -3.97 5.61 -26.86
CA GLU A 267 -3.30 5.23 -25.59
C GLU A 267 -1.80 5.40 -25.66
N ARG A 268 -1.26 5.74 -26.84
CA ARG A 268 0.18 5.86 -27.06
C ARG A 268 0.75 7.09 -26.38
N THR A 269 1.97 6.97 -25.86
CA THR A 269 2.76 8.11 -25.38
C THR A 269 3.02 9.07 -26.54
N SER A 270 2.79 10.37 -26.33
CA SER A 270 3.09 11.40 -27.34
C SER A 270 4.57 11.37 -27.71
N LEU A 271 4.84 11.14 -29.01
CA LEU A 271 6.21 11.12 -29.52
C LEU A 271 6.89 12.49 -29.35
N GLU A 272 6.16 13.58 -29.61
CA GLU A 272 6.67 14.95 -29.48
C GLU A 272 7.07 15.25 -28.04
N GLU A 273 6.19 14.95 -27.07
CA GLU A 273 6.47 15.16 -25.66
C GLU A 273 7.65 14.32 -25.17
N TYR A 274 7.70 13.06 -25.62
CA TYR A 274 8.81 12.16 -25.29
C TYR A 274 10.14 12.65 -25.86
N ALA A 275 10.18 13.05 -27.14
CA ALA A 275 11.39 13.57 -27.79
C ALA A 275 11.89 14.84 -27.10
N ASN A 276 10.99 15.76 -26.75
CA ASN A 276 11.35 16.97 -26.02
C ASN A 276 11.96 16.67 -24.64
N ASN A 277 11.41 15.72 -23.89
CA ASN A 277 11.99 15.31 -22.62
C ASN A 277 13.33 14.60 -22.80
N TYR A 278 13.47 13.75 -23.81
CA TYR A 278 14.70 13.04 -24.16
C TYR A 278 15.82 14.00 -24.51
N GLU A 279 15.59 14.96 -25.39
CA GLU A 279 16.58 15.97 -25.79
C GLU A 279 17.01 16.84 -24.62
N LYS A 280 16.06 17.35 -23.86
CA LYS A 280 16.35 18.17 -22.67
C LYS A 280 17.26 17.44 -21.69
N PHE A 281 17.01 16.16 -21.46
CA PHE A 281 17.83 15.32 -20.60
C PHE A 281 19.22 15.08 -21.20
N PHE A 282 19.29 14.73 -22.50
CA PHE A 282 20.55 14.47 -23.20
C PHE A 282 21.50 15.65 -23.13
N TRP A 283 21.02 16.87 -23.38
CA TRP A 283 21.83 18.08 -23.29
C TRP A 283 22.32 18.37 -21.86
N ASN A 284 21.49 18.15 -20.87
CA ASN A 284 21.90 18.31 -19.47
C ASN A 284 23.01 17.31 -19.12
N ARG A 285 22.87 16.05 -19.53
CA ARG A 285 23.87 15.01 -19.31
C ARG A 285 25.19 15.29 -20.01
N LEU A 286 25.13 15.81 -21.24
CA LEU A 286 26.32 16.21 -21.98
C LEU A 286 27.09 17.34 -21.27
N LYS A 287 26.39 18.30 -20.69
CA LYS A 287 27.01 19.37 -19.88
C LYS A 287 27.68 18.80 -18.65
N GLU A 288 27.06 17.88 -17.95
CA GLU A 288 27.65 17.18 -16.79
C GLU A 288 28.93 16.42 -17.20
N ILE A 289 28.86 15.60 -18.27
CA ILE A 289 30.03 14.85 -18.76
C ILE A 289 31.16 15.76 -19.17
N LYS A 290 30.86 16.86 -19.84
CA LYS A 290 31.90 17.86 -20.22
C LYS A 290 32.53 18.52 -19.01
N SER A 291 31.80 18.70 -17.91
CA SER A 291 32.36 19.25 -16.67
C SER A 291 33.37 18.32 -16.00
N PHE A 292 33.13 17.00 -16.07
CA PHE A 292 34.06 16.00 -15.53
C PHE A 292 35.37 15.86 -16.32
N LYS A 293 35.35 16.20 -17.61
CA LYS A 293 36.57 16.17 -18.43
C LYS A 293 37.50 17.40 -18.26
N LYS A 294 37.07 18.36 -17.44
CA LYS A 294 37.87 19.56 -17.11
C LYS A 294 38.59 19.44 -15.76
N LEU A 295 38.46 18.31 -15.10
CA LEU A 295 39.24 17.91 -13.92
C LEU A 295 40.42 17.05 -14.37
#